data_4e6fcb6eabb80ca85147fb2c78d2a200
#
_entry.id   4e6fcb6eabb80ca85147fb2c78d2a200
#
_cell.length_a   1.000
_cell.length_b   1.000
_cell.length_c   1.000
_cell.angle_alpha   90.00
_cell.angle_beta   90.00
_cell.angle_gamma   90.00
#
_symmetry.space_group_name_H-M   'P 1'
#
loop_
_entity.id
_entity.type
_entity.pdbx_description
1 polymer ?
#
loop_
_entity_poly.entity_id
_entity_poly.type
_entity_poly.pdbx_seq_one_letter_code
_entity_poly.pdbx_strand_id
1 'polypeptide(L)'
;VDFSDLENFDERLAETDEELLEQFFETGKIRLEHIKKQIKDRKLFPCYFGSALKMQGITEFMEGFEMYTTVPVYGDLFGARVFKIARDAQGKRLTYLKVTGGVLKAKQVIGEEKIDQIRVYSGASFTSVSEAQPGMVCAVTGLNDTVIGQGLGCEIQAQTPILEPVLTYCVSFSPEIDIHEMYRKLSVLEEEEPQLQLVWQEETSEIHARVMGEVQIEILQSLIRERFGVEAFFTSGSIIYKETVENTVEGIGHFEPLRHYAEVHLLIEPGEPGSGMIYETNCSEDLLSKNWQRLIITHLEEKKHKGVLTGSELTDTKITLIAGRAHIKHTEGGDFRQ
;
A
#
# COMPACT_ATOMS: atom_id res chain seq x y z
N VAL A 1 31.40 -1.47 5.90
CA VAL A 1 32.77 -0.92 6.00
C VAL A 1 32.69 0.43 6.69
N ASP A 2 33.64 0.70 7.60
CA ASP A 2 33.79 1.98 8.29
C ASP A 2 34.42 3.01 7.35
N PHE A 3 33.66 4.04 7.00
CA PHE A 3 34.06 5.13 6.11
C PHE A 3 34.57 6.36 6.88
N SER A 4 34.50 6.33 8.22
CA SER A 4 35.10 7.36 9.07
C SER A 4 36.59 7.12 9.35
N ASP A 5 37.07 5.90 9.14
CA ASP A 5 38.44 5.50 9.27
C ASP A 5 39.08 5.24 7.89
N LEU A 6 40.05 6.08 7.50
CA LEU A 6 40.70 6.01 6.20
C LEU A 6 41.99 5.16 6.22
N GLU A 7 42.38 4.62 7.37
CA GLU A 7 43.55 3.75 7.46
C GLU A 7 43.25 2.39 6.79
N ASN A 8 44.06 2.02 5.82
CA ASN A 8 43.89 0.81 4.99
C ASN A 8 42.48 0.69 4.34
N PHE A 9 41.87 1.83 3.99
CA PHE A 9 40.50 1.89 3.50
C PHE A 9 40.32 1.07 2.21
N ASP A 10 41.20 1.20 1.23
CA ASP A 10 41.14 0.46 -0.04
C ASP A 10 41.29 -1.05 0.17
N GLU A 11 42.15 -1.48 1.09
CA GLU A 11 42.34 -2.89 1.44
C GLU A 11 41.07 -3.48 2.07
N ARG A 12 40.49 -2.78 3.03
CA ARG A 12 39.22 -3.21 3.66
C ARG A 12 38.03 -3.23 2.68
N LEU A 13 38.03 -2.35 1.70
CA LEU A 13 37.01 -2.40 0.63
C LEU A 13 37.28 -3.59 -0.31
N ALA A 14 38.52 -3.88 -0.64
CA ALA A 14 38.91 -5.00 -1.50
C ALA A 14 38.45 -6.35 -0.92
N GLU A 15 38.43 -6.51 0.41
CA GLU A 15 37.97 -7.73 1.08
C GLU A 15 36.47 -7.99 0.92
N THR A 16 35.65 -6.99 0.48
CA THR A 16 34.19 -7.10 0.41
C THR A 16 33.66 -7.70 -0.89
N ASP A 17 34.42 -7.65 -1.98
CA ASP A 17 33.95 -8.08 -3.30
C ASP A 17 35.14 -8.46 -4.21
N GLU A 18 34.97 -9.52 -5.02
CA GLU A 18 36.03 -10.04 -5.90
C GLU A 18 36.49 -9.02 -6.97
N GLU A 19 35.54 -8.24 -7.53
CA GLU A 19 35.87 -7.19 -8.53
C GLU A 19 36.76 -6.09 -7.89
N LEU A 20 36.49 -5.73 -6.63
CA LEU A 20 37.27 -4.73 -5.90
C LEU A 20 38.63 -5.28 -5.52
N LEU A 21 38.75 -6.57 -5.19
CA LEU A 21 39.97 -7.24 -4.84
C LEU A 21 40.94 -7.30 -6.06
N GLU A 22 40.41 -7.69 -7.23
CA GLU A 22 41.19 -7.70 -8.48
C GLU A 22 41.73 -6.30 -8.81
N GLN A 23 40.89 -5.27 -8.72
CA GLN A 23 41.29 -3.89 -8.95
C GLN A 23 42.38 -3.42 -7.97
N PHE A 24 42.25 -3.78 -6.70
CA PHE A 24 43.22 -3.43 -5.67
C PHE A 24 44.59 -4.09 -5.96
N PHE A 25 44.62 -5.36 -6.38
CA PHE A 25 45.86 -6.04 -6.78
C PHE A 25 46.51 -5.41 -8.00
N GLU A 26 45.72 -4.89 -8.96
CA GLU A 26 46.28 -4.27 -10.17
C GLU A 26 46.80 -2.85 -9.93
N THR A 27 46.11 -2.08 -9.13
CA THR A 27 46.32 -0.61 -9.06
C THR A 27 46.71 -0.10 -7.67
N GLY A 28 46.55 -0.91 -6.62
CA GLY A 28 46.75 -0.53 -5.22
C GLY A 28 45.69 0.43 -4.68
N LYS A 29 44.63 0.73 -5.48
CA LYS A 29 43.55 1.63 -5.12
C LYS A 29 42.25 1.22 -5.76
N ILE A 30 41.14 1.52 -5.09
CA ILE A 30 39.80 1.31 -5.61
C ILE A 30 39.25 2.63 -6.17
N ARG A 31 38.72 2.58 -7.40
CA ARG A 31 38.13 3.76 -8.04
C ARG A 31 36.80 4.11 -7.43
N LEU A 32 36.54 5.40 -7.24
CA LEU A 32 35.30 5.93 -6.66
C LEU A 32 34.02 5.42 -7.40
N GLU A 33 34.10 5.24 -8.71
CA GLU A 33 32.98 4.75 -9.52
C GLU A 33 32.59 3.32 -9.15
N HIS A 34 33.54 2.45 -8.82
CA HIS A 34 33.28 1.10 -8.38
C HIS A 34 32.67 1.09 -6.97
N ILE A 35 33.16 1.93 -6.07
CA ILE A 35 32.55 2.11 -4.74
C ILE A 35 31.11 2.55 -4.88
N LYS A 36 30.82 3.56 -5.71
CA LYS A 36 29.45 4.04 -6.00
C LYS A 36 28.57 2.94 -6.59
N LYS A 37 29.10 2.12 -7.50
CA LYS A 37 28.40 0.98 -8.08
C LYS A 37 28.00 -0.04 -7.00
N GLN A 38 28.96 -0.43 -6.14
CA GLN A 38 28.70 -1.40 -5.06
C GLN A 38 27.65 -0.89 -4.06
N ILE A 39 27.69 0.41 -3.73
CA ILE A 39 26.70 1.05 -2.87
C ILE A 39 25.33 1.05 -3.55
N LYS A 40 25.24 1.42 -4.83
CA LYS A 40 24.02 1.43 -5.62
C LYS A 40 23.39 0.04 -5.72
N ASP A 41 24.25 -0.99 -5.92
CA ASP A 41 23.84 -2.40 -6.03
C ASP A 41 23.54 -3.04 -4.66
N ARG A 42 23.62 -2.25 -3.58
CA ARG A 42 23.39 -2.69 -2.18
C ARG A 42 24.29 -3.84 -1.73
N LYS A 43 25.48 -3.92 -2.26
CA LYS A 43 26.54 -4.85 -1.84
C LYS A 43 27.47 -4.25 -0.79
N LEU A 44 27.58 -2.93 -0.76
CA LEU A 44 28.42 -2.18 0.17
C LEU A 44 27.56 -1.14 0.92
N PHE A 45 27.70 -1.10 2.25
CA PHE A 45 27.01 -0.17 3.13
C PHE A 45 28.05 0.70 3.87
N PRO A 46 28.16 2.01 3.52
CA PRO A 46 29.01 2.93 4.25
C PRO A 46 28.53 3.11 5.70
N CYS A 47 29.43 2.95 6.65
CA CYS A 47 29.18 3.23 8.06
C CYS A 47 30.02 4.41 8.50
N TYR A 48 29.43 5.34 9.26
CA TYR A 48 30.11 6.49 9.86
C TYR A 48 29.84 6.49 11.36
N PHE A 49 30.90 6.67 12.15
CA PHE A 49 30.80 6.78 13.59
C PHE A 49 30.89 8.25 14.00
N GLY A 50 29.93 8.71 14.81
CA GLY A 50 29.88 10.09 15.23
C GLY A 50 28.94 10.31 16.40
N SER A 51 28.88 11.57 16.86
CA SER A 51 27.97 12.02 17.89
C SER A 51 27.21 13.25 17.37
N ALA A 52 25.94 13.11 17.04
CA ALA A 52 25.10 14.21 16.60
C ALA A 52 25.00 15.32 17.66
N LEU A 53 24.88 14.95 18.94
CA LEU A 53 24.84 15.91 20.05
C LEU A 53 26.11 16.75 20.17
N LYS A 54 27.29 16.16 19.89
CA LYS A 54 28.59 16.83 19.94
C LYS A 54 29.05 17.37 18.59
N MET A 55 28.24 17.20 17.53
CA MET A 55 28.58 17.55 16.15
C MET A 55 29.86 16.91 15.63
N GLN A 56 30.27 15.76 16.20
CA GLN A 56 31.45 15.02 15.78
C GLN A 56 31.09 14.00 14.68
N GLY A 57 31.87 13.93 13.61
CA GLY A 57 31.67 13.00 12.49
C GLY A 57 30.51 13.38 11.54
N ILE A 58 29.81 14.50 11.79
CA ILE A 58 28.68 14.95 10.96
C ILE A 58 29.17 15.49 9.61
N THR A 59 30.25 16.24 9.60
CA THR A 59 30.84 16.80 8.37
C THR A 59 31.30 15.68 7.45
N GLU A 60 32.04 14.73 7.98
CA GLU A 60 32.55 13.56 7.27
C GLU A 60 31.43 12.70 6.71
N PHE A 61 30.34 12.53 7.48
CA PHE A 61 29.15 11.83 7.00
C PHE A 61 28.48 12.57 5.83
N MET A 62 28.34 13.89 5.94
CA MET A 62 27.68 14.69 4.88
C MET A 62 28.52 14.73 3.60
N GLU A 63 29.85 14.88 3.74
CA GLU A 63 30.79 14.80 2.61
C GLU A 63 30.77 13.41 1.93
N GLY A 64 30.74 12.35 2.74
CA GLY A 64 30.61 10.98 2.24
C GLY A 64 29.26 10.74 1.57
N PHE A 65 28.18 11.29 2.12
CA PHE A 65 26.86 11.21 1.49
C PHE A 65 26.88 11.86 0.10
N GLU A 66 27.47 13.04 -0.04
CA GLU A 66 27.60 13.72 -1.33
C GLU A 66 28.53 12.94 -2.29
N MET A 67 29.66 12.47 -1.77
CA MET A 67 30.69 11.77 -2.56
C MET A 67 30.20 10.42 -3.11
N TYR A 68 29.52 9.60 -2.30
CA TYR A 68 29.20 8.22 -2.63
C TYR A 68 27.79 8.00 -3.19
N THR A 69 26.90 9.01 -3.13
CA THR A 69 25.57 8.90 -3.76
C THR A 69 25.62 9.28 -5.24
N THR A 70 24.68 8.74 -6.00
CA THR A 70 24.47 9.10 -7.40
C THR A 70 23.12 9.77 -7.58
N VAL A 71 23.10 10.87 -8.31
CA VAL A 71 21.82 11.53 -8.67
C VAL A 71 21.13 10.67 -9.74
N PRO A 72 19.85 10.28 -9.56
CA PRO A 72 19.11 9.56 -10.59
C PRO A 72 18.98 10.41 -11.87
N VAL A 73 19.08 9.76 -13.01
CA VAL A 73 18.73 10.38 -14.30
C VAL A 73 17.23 10.23 -14.50
N TYR A 74 16.54 11.33 -14.69
CA TYR A 74 15.10 11.36 -14.88
C TYR A 74 14.77 11.53 -16.36
N GLY A 75 13.66 10.90 -16.81
CA GLY A 75 13.15 11.03 -18.17
C GLY A 75 12.44 12.39 -18.41
N ASP A 76 12.19 12.70 -19.68
CA ASP A 76 11.55 13.96 -20.09
C ASP A 76 10.02 13.93 -19.93
N LEU A 77 9.42 12.75 -19.88
CA LEU A 77 7.98 12.60 -19.69
C LEU A 77 7.61 12.81 -18.23
N PHE A 78 6.53 13.57 -18.00
CA PHE A 78 6.04 13.78 -16.63
C PHE A 78 5.72 12.48 -15.94
N GLY A 79 6.31 12.32 -14.76
CA GLY A 79 6.05 11.24 -13.82
C GLY A 79 6.19 11.76 -12.40
N ALA A 80 5.35 11.27 -11.49
CA ALA A 80 5.46 11.54 -10.06
C ALA A 80 4.91 10.38 -9.25
N ARG A 81 5.42 10.20 -8.03
CA ARG A 81 4.94 9.19 -7.09
C ARG A 81 4.41 9.85 -5.83
N VAL A 82 3.18 9.53 -5.49
CA VAL A 82 2.55 9.95 -4.24
C VAL A 82 3.10 9.09 -3.10
N PHE A 83 3.61 9.70 -2.03
CA PHE A 83 4.16 8.95 -0.90
C PHE A 83 3.53 9.32 0.45
N LYS A 84 2.77 10.43 0.51
CA LYS A 84 2.08 10.86 1.73
C LYS A 84 0.85 11.69 1.38
N ILE A 85 -0.21 11.49 2.14
CA ILE A 85 -1.38 12.37 2.20
C ILE A 85 -1.39 13.03 3.57
N ALA A 86 -1.73 14.31 3.63
CA ALA A 86 -1.90 15.05 4.88
C ALA A 86 -2.91 16.18 4.70
N ARG A 87 -3.24 16.88 5.77
CA ARG A 87 -4.06 18.09 5.74
C ARG A 87 -3.34 19.24 6.38
N ASP A 88 -3.49 20.45 5.84
CA ASP A 88 -2.94 21.65 6.45
C ASP A 88 -3.81 22.12 7.64
N ALA A 89 -3.35 23.18 8.33
CA ALA A 89 -4.05 23.72 9.50
C ALA A 89 -5.49 24.21 9.19
N GLN A 90 -5.81 24.45 7.93
CA GLN A 90 -7.16 24.80 7.46
C GLN A 90 -7.96 23.58 6.99
N GLY A 91 -7.44 22.36 7.15
CA GLY A 91 -8.07 21.12 6.72
C GLY A 91 -7.96 20.84 5.23
N LYS A 92 -7.21 21.64 4.45
CA LYS A 92 -7.05 21.42 3.02
C LYS A 92 -6.14 20.22 2.76
N ARG A 93 -6.60 19.31 1.90
CA ARG A 93 -5.85 18.09 1.52
C ARG A 93 -4.55 18.44 0.80
N LEU A 94 -3.47 17.81 1.23
CA LEU A 94 -2.13 17.92 0.68
C LEU A 94 -1.71 16.54 0.16
N THR A 95 -1.40 16.46 -1.12
CA THR A 95 -0.81 15.27 -1.72
C THR A 95 0.69 15.48 -1.85
N TYR A 96 1.48 14.79 -1.04
CA TYR A 96 2.95 14.83 -1.12
C TYR A 96 3.42 13.85 -2.17
N LEU A 97 4.25 14.35 -3.07
CA LEU A 97 4.78 13.57 -4.16
C LEU A 97 6.25 13.89 -4.44
N LYS A 98 6.94 12.95 -5.04
CA LYS A 98 8.24 13.13 -5.64
C LYS A 98 8.08 13.12 -7.15
N VAL A 99 8.59 14.15 -7.83
CA VAL A 99 8.63 14.20 -9.30
C VAL A 99 9.71 13.25 -9.79
N THR A 100 9.34 12.26 -10.60
CA THR A 100 10.23 11.20 -11.10
C THR A 100 10.52 11.32 -12.60
N GLY A 101 9.98 12.35 -13.28
CA GLY A 101 10.22 12.64 -14.68
C GLY A 101 9.54 13.93 -15.11
N GLY A 102 10.06 14.59 -16.13
CA GLY A 102 9.52 15.84 -16.65
C GLY A 102 9.36 16.95 -15.60
N VAL A 103 8.55 17.91 -15.86
CA VAL A 103 8.29 19.04 -14.95
C VAL A 103 6.82 19.09 -14.57
N LEU A 104 6.54 19.18 -13.28
CA LEU A 104 5.21 19.38 -12.75
C LEU A 104 4.89 20.88 -12.70
N LYS A 105 3.77 21.31 -13.28
CA LYS A 105 3.38 22.71 -13.29
C LYS A 105 2.13 22.97 -12.46
N ALA A 106 2.08 24.12 -11.82
CA ALA A 106 0.85 24.59 -11.20
C ALA A 106 -0.26 24.74 -12.25
N LYS A 107 -1.49 24.39 -11.86
CA LYS A 107 -2.67 24.35 -12.75
C LYS A 107 -2.63 23.26 -13.85
N GLN A 108 -1.65 22.37 -13.83
CA GLN A 108 -1.63 21.18 -14.67
C GLN A 108 -2.80 20.25 -14.31
N VAL A 109 -3.39 19.63 -15.32
CA VAL A 109 -4.42 18.60 -15.18
C VAL A 109 -3.74 17.24 -15.15
N ILE A 110 -4.10 16.43 -14.16
CA ILE A 110 -3.64 15.06 -14.02
C ILE A 110 -4.88 14.18 -13.91
N GLY A 111 -5.11 13.31 -14.91
CA GLY A 111 -6.38 12.60 -15.01
C GLY A 111 -7.55 13.58 -15.17
N GLU A 112 -8.51 13.52 -14.27
CA GLU A 112 -9.68 14.41 -14.24
C GLU A 112 -9.50 15.59 -13.28
N GLU A 113 -8.45 15.60 -12.46
CA GLU A 113 -8.21 16.61 -11.44
C GLU A 113 -7.16 17.64 -11.85
N LYS A 114 -7.23 18.81 -11.22
CA LYS A 114 -6.34 19.94 -11.52
C LYS A 114 -5.55 20.35 -10.27
N ILE A 115 -4.23 20.44 -10.42
CA ILE A 115 -3.36 20.99 -9.38
C ILE A 115 -3.66 22.47 -9.19
N ASP A 116 -3.98 22.85 -7.97
CA ASP A 116 -4.17 24.25 -7.61
C ASP A 116 -2.85 24.96 -7.31
N GLN A 117 -2.04 24.39 -6.44
CA GLN A 117 -0.83 24.99 -5.91
C GLN A 117 0.23 23.91 -5.68
N ILE A 118 1.49 24.25 -5.94
CA ILE A 118 2.64 23.45 -5.58
C ILE A 118 3.35 24.14 -4.42
N ARG A 119 3.57 23.39 -3.33
CA ARG A 119 4.20 23.86 -2.09
C ARG A 119 5.48 23.08 -1.83
N VAL A 120 6.58 23.78 -1.60
CA VAL A 120 7.85 23.21 -1.13
C VAL A 120 8.00 23.57 0.34
N TYR A 121 8.04 22.55 1.20
CA TYR A 121 8.11 22.73 2.64
C TYR A 121 9.55 22.79 3.14
N SER A 122 9.79 23.67 4.12
CA SER A 122 11.01 23.72 4.92
C SER A 122 10.60 23.86 6.39
N GLY A 123 10.63 22.75 7.12
CA GLY A 123 10.03 22.65 8.44
C GLY A 123 8.51 22.89 8.38
N ALA A 124 8.00 23.78 9.24
CA ALA A 124 6.57 24.12 9.29
C ALA A 124 6.13 25.13 8.23
N SER A 125 7.05 25.82 7.56
CA SER A 125 6.76 26.82 6.54
C SER A 125 6.86 26.23 5.13
N PHE A 126 6.17 26.84 4.17
CA PHE A 126 6.27 26.45 2.76
C PHE A 126 6.42 27.67 1.85
N THR A 127 7.01 27.43 0.69
CA THR A 127 7.05 28.38 -0.43
C THR A 127 6.23 27.79 -1.57
N SER A 128 5.35 28.64 -2.18
CA SER A 128 4.62 28.27 -3.38
C SER A 128 5.49 28.47 -4.60
N VAL A 129 5.53 27.46 -5.46
CA VAL A 129 6.30 27.50 -6.72
C VAL A 129 5.37 27.28 -7.91
N SER A 130 5.75 27.84 -9.07
CA SER A 130 4.99 27.66 -10.31
C SER A 130 5.24 26.29 -10.95
N GLU A 131 6.41 25.69 -10.68
CA GLU A 131 6.81 24.39 -11.23
C GLU A 131 7.75 23.65 -10.26
N ALA A 132 7.75 22.32 -10.36
CA ALA A 132 8.66 21.44 -9.64
C ALA A 132 9.43 20.58 -10.64
N GLN A 133 10.76 20.59 -10.51
CA GLN A 133 11.69 19.86 -11.38
C GLN A 133 11.77 18.37 -10.99
N PRO A 134 12.22 17.49 -11.90
CA PRO A 134 12.47 16.09 -11.58
C PRO A 134 13.42 15.95 -10.39
N GLY A 135 13.10 15.01 -9.50
CA GLY A 135 13.80 14.80 -8.24
C GLY A 135 13.28 15.62 -7.05
N MET A 136 12.52 16.69 -7.30
CA MET A 136 11.94 17.50 -6.22
C MET A 136 10.83 16.75 -5.48
N VAL A 137 10.79 16.98 -4.17
CA VAL A 137 9.70 16.58 -3.28
C VAL A 137 8.85 17.81 -3.00
N CYS A 138 7.56 17.72 -3.23
CA CYS A 138 6.63 18.81 -2.99
C CYS A 138 5.26 18.30 -2.54
N ALA A 139 4.45 19.20 -1.98
CA ALA A 139 3.04 18.94 -1.72
C ALA A 139 2.20 19.71 -2.73
N VAL A 140 1.15 19.08 -3.24
CA VAL A 140 0.20 19.73 -4.14
C VAL A 140 -1.19 19.75 -3.52
N THR A 141 -1.96 20.76 -3.89
CA THR A 141 -3.39 20.87 -3.57
C THR A 141 -4.21 20.72 -4.84
N GLY A 142 -5.46 20.25 -4.72
CA GLY A 142 -6.38 20.09 -5.83
C GLY A 142 -6.49 18.67 -6.36
N LEU A 143 -5.71 17.73 -5.81
CA LEU A 143 -5.86 16.30 -6.05
C LEU A 143 -6.59 15.66 -4.84
N ASN A 144 -7.79 15.13 -5.05
CA ASN A 144 -8.65 14.60 -3.98
C ASN A 144 -8.73 13.07 -3.99
N ASP A 145 -8.56 12.45 -5.17
CA ASP A 145 -8.74 11.00 -5.35
C ASP A 145 -7.41 10.22 -5.34
N THR A 146 -6.28 10.92 -5.15
CA THR A 146 -4.97 10.28 -5.10
C THR A 146 -4.79 9.45 -3.82
N VAL A 147 -4.08 8.33 -3.95
CA VAL A 147 -3.73 7.45 -2.82
C VAL A 147 -2.22 7.31 -2.66
N ILE A 148 -1.77 6.93 -1.46
CA ILE A 148 -0.35 6.69 -1.19
C ILE A 148 0.14 5.49 -2.02
N GLY A 149 1.30 5.63 -2.65
CA GLY A 149 1.87 4.65 -3.58
C GLY A 149 1.44 4.82 -5.03
N GLN A 150 0.46 5.68 -5.31
CA GLN A 150 -0.01 5.93 -6.67
C GLN A 150 1.07 6.56 -7.53
N GLY A 151 1.25 6.02 -8.75
CA GLY A 151 2.01 6.65 -9.83
C GLY A 151 1.15 7.63 -10.63
N LEU A 152 1.72 8.77 -10.96
CA LEU A 152 1.09 9.80 -11.80
C LEU A 152 1.89 9.98 -13.10
N GLY A 153 1.21 10.25 -14.19
CA GLY A 153 1.85 10.39 -15.50
C GLY A 153 2.42 9.07 -16.01
N CYS A 154 3.72 9.04 -16.34
CA CYS A 154 4.40 7.83 -16.80
C CYS A 154 4.89 6.91 -15.68
N GLU A 155 4.68 7.28 -14.42
CA GLU A 155 5.11 6.47 -13.27
C GLU A 155 4.19 5.26 -13.08
N ILE A 156 4.79 4.09 -12.86
CA ILE A 156 4.05 2.86 -12.58
C ILE A 156 3.54 2.89 -11.14
N GLN A 157 2.33 2.39 -10.93
CA GLN A 157 1.76 2.27 -9.59
C GLN A 157 2.66 1.37 -8.72
N ALA A 158 2.91 1.79 -7.47
CA ALA A 158 3.65 0.96 -6.53
C ALA A 158 2.86 -0.30 -6.19
N GLN A 159 3.57 -1.38 -5.91
CA GLN A 159 2.94 -2.59 -5.38
C GLN A 159 2.32 -2.29 -4.01
N THR A 160 1.18 -2.89 -3.74
CA THR A 160 0.52 -2.82 -2.43
C THR A 160 1.48 -3.31 -1.35
N PRO A 161 1.50 -2.70 -0.16
CA PRO A 161 2.32 -3.21 0.95
C PRO A 161 2.02 -4.68 1.23
N ILE A 162 3.05 -5.49 1.38
CA ILE A 162 2.93 -6.94 1.65
C ILE A 162 2.41 -7.19 3.08
N LEU A 163 2.65 -6.26 3.98
CA LEU A 163 2.24 -6.38 5.38
C LEU A 163 0.81 -5.88 5.56
N GLU A 164 -0.07 -6.77 5.97
CA GLU A 164 -1.43 -6.46 6.37
C GLU A 164 -1.55 -6.36 7.90
N PRO A 165 -2.39 -5.46 8.43
CA PRO A 165 -2.65 -5.40 9.86
C PRO A 165 -3.35 -6.67 10.35
N VAL A 166 -2.82 -7.24 11.44
CA VAL A 166 -3.26 -8.54 11.98
C VAL A 166 -4.01 -8.43 13.31
N LEU A 167 -3.98 -7.27 13.97
CA LEU A 167 -4.64 -7.04 15.23
C LEU A 167 -5.86 -6.13 15.04
N THR A 168 -6.96 -6.47 15.67
CA THR A 168 -8.18 -5.66 15.70
C THR A 168 -8.44 -5.15 17.10
N TYR A 169 -8.59 -3.85 17.24
CA TYR A 169 -8.97 -3.20 18.49
C TYR A 169 -10.31 -2.50 18.32
N CYS A 170 -11.18 -2.60 19.32
CA CYS A 170 -12.37 -1.77 19.39
C CYS A 170 -11.98 -0.38 19.91
N VAL A 171 -12.40 0.66 19.22
CA VAL A 171 -12.14 2.06 19.57
C VAL A 171 -13.38 2.62 20.24
N SER A 172 -13.27 3.00 21.49
CA SER A 172 -14.35 3.59 22.28
C SER A 172 -14.03 5.00 22.75
N PHE A 173 -15.05 5.77 23.00
CA PHE A 173 -15.00 7.16 23.42
C PHE A 173 -15.89 7.37 24.63
N SER A 174 -15.79 8.56 25.25
CA SER A 174 -16.74 8.96 26.29
C SER A 174 -18.18 8.95 25.77
N PRO A 175 -19.20 8.57 26.60
CA PRO A 175 -20.60 8.43 26.16
C PRO A 175 -21.26 9.69 25.59
N GLU A 176 -20.65 10.84 25.83
CA GLU A 176 -21.14 12.15 25.33
C GLU A 176 -20.78 12.40 23.86
N ILE A 177 -19.94 11.55 23.27
CA ILE A 177 -19.39 11.72 21.92
C ILE A 177 -20.23 10.90 20.93
N ASP A 178 -20.66 11.56 19.86
CA ASP A 178 -21.32 10.88 18.74
C ASP A 178 -20.32 10.00 17.98
N ILE A 179 -20.52 8.68 18.08
CA ILE A 179 -19.64 7.69 17.49
C ILE A 179 -19.64 7.73 15.95
N HIS A 180 -20.79 8.10 15.32
CA HIS A 180 -20.88 8.23 13.87
C HIS A 180 -20.10 9.45 13.37
N GLU A 181 -20.13 10.56 14.12
CA GLU A 181 -19.33 11.73 13.81
C GLU A 181 -17.85 11.41 13.96
N MET A 182 -17.48 10.66 15.01
CA MET A 182 -16.11 10.23 15.23
C MET A 182 -15.62 9.27 14.14
N TYR A 183 -16.46 8.32 13.70
CA TYR A 183 -16.09 7.44 12.60
C TYR A 183 -15.74 8.24 11.33
N ARG A 184 -16.56 9.23 10.97
CA ARG A 184 -16.26 10.14 9.83
C ARG A 184 -14.95 10.92 10.00
N LYS A 185 -14.65 11.40 11.23
CA LYS A 185 -13.41 12.08 11.55
C LYS A 185 -12.21 11.13 11.45
N LEU A 186 -12.36 9.89 11.92
CA LEU A 186 -11.31 8.87 11.86
C LEU A 186 -11.04 8.38 10.43
N SER A 187 -12.06 8.32 9.57
CA SER A 187 -11.88 7.97 8.15
C SER A 187 -10.95 8.95 7.41
N VAL A 188 -10.87 10.20 7.88
CA VAL A 188 -9.90 11.16 7.36
C VAL A 188 -8.45 10.78 7.75
N LEU A 189 -8.25 10.16 8.92
CA LEU A 189 -6.93 9.67 9.32
C LEU A 189 -6.51 8.43 8.50
N GLU A 190 -7.45 7.60 8.10
CA GLU A 190 -7.21 6.44 7.23
C GLU A 190 -6.63 6.84 5.86
N GLU A 191 -7.07 7.98 5.29
CA GLU A 191 -6.45 8.50 4.07
C GLU A 191 -4.97 8.86 4.24
N GLU A 192 -4.58 9.31 5.43
CA GLU A 192 -3.22 9.74 5.76
C GLU A 192 -2.32 8.57 6.19
N GLU A 193 -2.93 7.56 6.80
CA GLU A 193 -2.27 6.36 7.34
C GLU A 193 -2.89 5.08 6.75
N PRO A 194 -2.48 4.66 5.54
CA PRO A 194 -3.09 3.53 4.84
C PRO A 194 -2.98 2.17 5.57
N GLN A 195 -2.09 2.09 6.56
CA GLN A 195 -1.96 0.90 7.40
C GLN A 195 -3.04 0.84 8.50
N LEU A 196 -3.73 1.95 8.74
CA LEU A 196 -4.90 2.00 9.59
C LEU A 196 -6.12 1.58 8.76
N GLN A 197 -6.75 0.49 9.14
CA GLN A 197 -8.01 0.06 8.53
C GLN A 197 -9.11 0.20 9.57
N LEU A 198 -10.05 1.09 9.28
CA LEU A 198 -11.23 1.29 10.12
C LEU A 198 -12.41 0.50 9.60
N VAL A 199 -13.05 -0.26 10.46
CA VAL A 199 -14.24 -1.04 10.15
C VAL A 199 -15.36 -0.58 11.05
N TRP A 200 -16.47 -0.13 10.44
CA TRP A 200 -17.72 0.12 11.14
C TRP A 200 -18.49 -1.19 11.28
N GLN A 201 -18.77 -1.57 12.53
CA GLN A 201 -19.59 -2.74 12.82
C GLN A 201 -21.03 -2.31 13.10
N GLU A 202 -21.90 -2.54 12.13
CA GLU A 202 -23.31 -2.05 12.22
C GLU A 202 -24.08 -2.72 13.38
N GLU A 203 -23.85 -4.02 13.61
CA GLU A 203 -24.58 -4.79 14.62
C GLU A 203 -24.33 -4.30 16.05
N THR A 204 -23.10 -3.89 16.36
CA THR A 204 -22.69 -3.42 17.69
C THR A 204 -22.55 -1.91 17.77
N SER A 205 -22.66 -1.20 16.64
CA SER A 205 -22.38 0.23 16.53
C SER A 205 -21.00 0.61 17.07
N GLU A 206 -19.99 -0.20 16.72
CA GLU A 206 -18.61 -0.04 17.17
C GLU A 206 -17.67 0.31 16.03
N ILE A 207 -16.63 1.07 16.36
CA ILE A 207 -15.50 1.31 15.45
C ILE A 207 -14.39 0.32 15.79
N HIS A 208 -13.97 -0.46 14.81
CA HIS A 208 -12.84 -1.36 14.93
C HIS A 208 -11.66 -0.82 14.11
N ALA A 209 -10.49 -0.72 14.74
CA ALA A 209 -9.24 -0.34 14.09
C ALA A 209 -8.36 -1.57 13.93
N ARG A 210 -7.97 -1.86 12.69
CA ARG A 210 -6.97 -2.89 12.38
C ARG A 210 -5.61 -2.25 12.35
N VAL A 211 -4.67 -2.80 13.11
CA VAL A 211 -3.32 -2.24 13.31
C VAL A 211 -2.25 -3.32 13.28
N MET A 212 -1.01 -2.89 13.06
CA MET A 212 0.16 -3.77 13.02
C MET A 212 0.69 -4.11 14.43
N GLY A 213 0.42 -3.24 15.43
CA GLY A 213 0.93 -3.41 16.78
C GLY A 213 0.57 -2.30 17.75
N GLU A 214 0.97 -2.46 19.01
CA GLU A 214 0.62 -1.56 20.11
C GLU A 214 1.16 -0.12 19.93
N VAL A 215 2.36 0.04 19.37
CA VAL A 215 2.95 1.36 19.11
C VAL A 215 2.07 2.20 18.20
N GLN A 216 1.41 1.59 17.22
CA GLN A 216 0.48 2.28 16.32
C GLN A 216 -0.75 2.79 17.06
N ILE A 217 -1.20 2.09 18.11
CA ILE A 217 -2.31 2.52 18.97
C ILE A 217 -1.94 3.78 19.73
N GLU A 218 -0.76 3.85 20.32
CA GLU A 218 -0.29 5.04 21.04
C GLU A 218 -0.21 6.25 20.12
N ILE A 219 0.27 6.05 18.88
CA ILE A 219 0.29 7.09 17.85
C ILE A 219 -1.13 7.55 17.51
N LEU A 220 -2.07 6.62 17.30
CA LEU A 220 -3.46 6.94 17.00
C LEU A 220 -4.14 7.69 18.15
N GLN A 221 -3.93 7.28 19.40
CA GLN A 221 -4.44 7.98 20.57
C GLN A 221 -3.95 9.43 20.60
N SER A 222 -2.66 9.64 20.36
CA SER A 222 -2.06 10.97 20.30
C SER A 222 -2.64 11.82 19.19
N LEU A 223 -2.78 11.26 17.98
CA LEU A 223 -3.37 11.93 16.82
C LEU A 223 -4.84 12.32 17.06
N ILE A 224 -5.64 11.41 17.63
CA ILE A 224 -7.05 11.67 17.94
C ILE A 224 -7.16 12.80 18.97
N ARG A 225 -6.34 12.76 20.01
CA ARG A 225 -6.31 13.82 21.04
C ARG A 225 -5.88 15.15 20.46
N GLU A 226 -4.82 15.21 19.68
CA GLU A 226 -4.30 16.45 19.09
C GLU A 226 -5.25 17.08 18.09
N ARG A 227 -5.90 16.26 17.23
CA ARG A 227 -6.74 16.78 16.15
C ARG A 227 -8.18 17.05 16.55
N PHE A 228 -8.73 16.20 17.40
CA PHE A 228 -10.17 16.22 17.71
C PHE A 228 -10.44 16.62 19.16
N GLY A 229 -9.40 16.72 20.01
CA GLY A 229 -9.55 17.07 21.43
C GLY A 229 -10.27 15.98 22.24
N VAL A 230 -10.30 14.74 21.74
CA VAL A 230 -11.06 13.61 22.31
C VAL A 230 -10.10 12.52 22.77
N GLU A 231 -10.38 11.91 23.91
CA GLU A 231 -9.67 10.71 24.36
C GLU A 231 -10.29 9.46 23.76
N ALA A 232 -9.47 8.65 23.11
CA ALA A 232 -9.87 7.34 22.56
C ALA A 232 -9.32 6.21 23.44
N PHE A 233 -10.16 5.24 23.71
CA PHE A 233 -9.80 4.03 24.45
C PHE A 233 -9.81 2.84 23.51
N PHE A 234 -8.77 2.01 23.61
CA PHE A 234 -8.63 0.81 22.80
C PHE A 234 -8.73 -0.40 23.73
N THR A 235 -9.71 -1.26 23.46
CA THR A 235 -9.79 -2.54 24.17
C THR A 235 -8.82 -3.52 23.54
N SER A 236 -8.39 -4.53 24.32
CA SER A 236 -7.48 -5.56 23.83
C SER A 236 -8.00 -6.16 22.53
N GLY A 237 -7.15 -6.14 21.52
CA GLY A 237 -7.51 -6.61 20.20
C GLY A 237 -7.65 -8.11 20.11
N SER A 238 -8.26 -8.56 19.04
CA SER A 238 -8.33 -9.96 18.65
C SER A 238 -7.44 -10.19 17.41
N ILE A 239 -6.90 -11.39 17.30
CA ILE A 239 -6.22 -11.82 16.08
C ILE A 239 -7.28 -11.96 15.00
N ILE A 240 -7.00 -11.38 13.82
CA ILE A 240 -7.87 -11.56 12.66
C ILE A 240 -7.55 -12.91 12.05
N TYR A 241 -8.45 -13.84 12.25
CA TYR A 241 -8.39 -15.14 11.60
C TYR A 241 -8.95 -15.02 10.17
N LYS A 242 -8.36 -15.79 9.27
CA LYS A 242 -8.96 -16.09 7.97
C LYS A 242 -9.40 -17.54 7.98
N GLU A 243 -10.42 -17.88 7.21
CA GLU A 243 -10.89 -19.26 7.08
C GLU A 243 -10.41 -19.86 5.76
N THR A 244 -10.23 -21.17 5.74
CA THR A 244 -10.03 -21.95 4.53
C THR A 244 -10.89 -23.22 4.59
N VAL A 245 -10.94 -23.97 3.51
CA VAL A 245 -11.64 -25.25 3.48
C VAL A 245 -10.65 -26.38 3.75
N GLU A 246 -11.07 -27.39 4.50
CA GLU A 246 -10.25 -28.54 4.82
C GLU A 246 -10.31 -29.62 3.71
N ASN A 247 -11.49 -29.79 3.11
CA ASN A 247 -11.75 -30.81 2.11
C ASN A 247 -12.41 -30.22 0.89
N THR A 248 -12.25 -30.91 -0.23
CA THR A 248 -12.98 -30.59 -1.47
C THR A 248 -14.47 -30.80 -1.26
N VAL A 249 -15.27 -29.78 -1.54
CA VAL A 249 -16.73 -29.80 -1.44
C VAL A 249 -17.37 -29.20 -2.68
N GLU A 250 -18.55 -29.71 -3.04
CA GLU A 250 -19.37 -29.12 -4.09
C GLU A 250 -20.46 -28.25 -3.47
N GLY A 251 -20.55 -26.99 -3.93
CA GLY A 251 -21.62 -26.06 -3.59
C GLY A 251 -22.55 -25.86 -4.79
N ILE A 252 -23.86 -25.92 -4.56
CA ILE A 252 -24.86 -25.72 -5.61
C ILE A 252 -25.68 -24.49 -5.27
N GLY A 253 -25.66 -23.51 -6.18
CA GLY A 253 -26.54 -22.34 -6.15
C GLY A 253 -27.70 -22.55 -7.12
N HIS A 254 -28.94 -22.38 -6.65
CA HIS A 254 -30.14 -22.46 -7.46
C HIS A 254 -31.05 -21.26 -7.17
N PHE A 255 -31.36 -20.52 -8.24
CA PHE A 255 -32.20 -19.34 -8.16
C PHE A 255 -33.36 -19.45 -9.16
N GLU A 256 -34.57 -19.62 -8.67
CA GLU A 256 -35.78 -19.84 -9.49
C GLU A 256 -36.99 -19.07 -8.95
N PRO A 257 -36.95 -17.73 -8.74
CA PRO A 257 -38.14 -16.97 -8.52
C PRO A 257 -38.93 -16.80 -9.83
N LEU A 258 -40.19 -16.38 -9.74
CA LEU A 258 -41.10 -16.18 -10.88
C LEU A 258 -40.39 -15.56 -12.11
N ARG A 259 -40.29 -16.31 -13.22
CA ARG A 259 -39.68 -15.93 -14.51
C ARG A 259 -38.18 -15.78 -14.52
N HIS A 260 -37.47 -16.24 -13.49
CA HIS A 260 -36.00 -16.27 -13.45
C HIS A 260 -35.53 -17.68 -13.23
N TYR A 261 -34.37 -18.02 -13.79
CA TYR A 261 -33.74 -19.32 -13.57
C TYR A 261 -32.22 -19.21 -13.72
N ALA A 262 -31.51 -19.60 -12.69
CA ALA A 262 -30.06 -19.80 -12.75
C ALA A 262 -29.65 -20.94 -11.81
N GLU A 263 -28.72 -21.78 -12.28
CA GLU A 263 -28.14 -22.86 -11.50
C GLU A 263 -26.62 -22.88 -11.71
N VAL A 264 -25.88 -23.00 -10.63
CA VAL A 264 -24.41 -22.97 -10.64
C VAL A 264 -23.89 -24.07 -9.71
N HIS A 265 -22.93 -24.84 -10.18
CA HIS A 265 -22.20 -25.83 -9.42
C HIS A 265 -20.74 -25.40 -9.29
N LEU A 266 -20.29 -25.21 -8.06
CA LEU A 266 -18.94 -24.78 -7.74
C LEU A 266 -18.23 -25.87 -6.94
N LEU A 267 -17.06 -26.28 -7.42
CA LEU A 267 -16.15 -27.13 -6.67
C LEU A 267 -15.23 -26.23 -5.87
N ILE A 268 -15.22 -26.40 -4.55
CA ILE A 268 -14.43 -25.61 -3.62
C ILE A 268 -13.34 -26.53 -3.05
N GLU A 269 -12.09 -26.17 -3.24
CA GLU A 269 -10.91 -26.98 -2.91
C GLU A 269 -9.95 -26.19 -2.04
N PRO A 270 -9.24 -26.85 -1.07
CA PRO A 270 -8.17 -26.18 -0.34
C PRO A 270 -7.02 -25.82 -1.29
N GLY A 271 -6.52 -24.60 -1.16
CA GLY A 271 -5.32 -24.07 -1.85
C GLY A 271 -4.06 -24.22 -1.00
N GLU A 272 -2.92 -23.94 -1.62
CA GLU A 272 -1.65 -23.88 -0.90
C GLU A 272 -1.62 -22.66 0.06
N PRO A 273 -1.00 -22.78 1.24
CA PRO A 273 -0.89 -21.67 2.17
C PRO A 273 -0.28 -20.42 1.52
N GLY A 274 -0.99 -19.29 1.59
CA GLY A 274 -0.57 -18.03 0.97
C GLY A 274 -0.99 -17.87 -0.49
N SER A 275 -1.75 -18.80 -1.08
CA SER A 275 -2.23 -18.70 -2.46
C SER A 275 -3.41 -17.72 -2.64
N GLY A 276 -4.07 -17.33 -1.54
CA GLY A 276 -5.26 -16.50 -1.59
C GLY A 276 -6.45 -17.20 -2.24
N MET A 277 -7.30 -16.44 -2.92
CA MET A 277 -8.47 -16.97 -3.65
C MET A 277 -8.12 -17.19 -5.12
N ILE A 278 -8.41 -18.39 -5.63
CA ILE A 278 -8.20 -18.78 -7.04
C ILE A 278 -9.55 -19.13 -7.64
N TYR A 279 -9.86 -18.56 -8.81
CA TYR A 279 -11.11 -18.79 -9.52
C TYR A 279 -10.84 -19.39 -10.89
N GLU A 280 -11.49 -20.50 -11.20
CA GLU A 280 -11.33 -21.21 -12.47
C GLU A 280 -12.67 -21.71 -13.02
N THR A 281 -12.70 -22.06 -14.29
CA THR A 281 -13.85 -22.73 -14.92
C THR A 281 -13.39 -24.00 -15.62
N ASN A 282 -14.11 -25.10 -15.36
CA ASN A 282 -13.99 -26.38 -16.06
C ASN A 282 -15.36 -26.83 -16.56
N CYS A 283 -16.29 -25.89 -16.73
CA CYS A 283 -17.64 -26.14 -17.23
C CYS A 283 -17.63 -26.29 -18.76
N SER A 284 -18.32 -27.32 -19.27
CA SER A 284 -18.52 -27.49 -20.72
C SER A 284 -19.38 -26.35 -21.29
N GLU A 285 -19.04 -25.91 -22.51
CA GLU A 285 -19.86 -24.93 -23.25
C GLU A 285 -21.23 -25.45 -23.60
N ASP A 286 -21.38 -26.79 -23.71
CA ASP A 286 -22.67 -27.45 -23.97
C ASP A 286 -23.65 -27.33 -22.78
N LEU A 287 -23.10 -27.19 -21.55
CA LEU A 287 -23.88 -26.99 -20.33
C LEU A 287 -24.19 -25.52 -20.08
N LEU A 288 -23.16 -24.67 -20.23
CA LEU A 288 -23.27 -23.24 -19.97
C LEU A 288 -22.36 -22.46 -20.92
N SER A 289 -22.91 -21.50 -21.66
CA SER A 289 -22.12 -20.72 -22.62
C SER A 289 -20.98 -19.92 -21.93
N LYS A 290 -19.88 -19.68 -22.64
CA LYS A 290 -18.73 -18.94 -22.15
C LYS A 290 -19.05 -17.56 -21.58
N ASN A 291 -20.08 -16.89 -22.13
CA ASN A 291 -20.46 -15.56 -21.62
C ASN A 291 -21.00 -15.65 -20.20
N TRP A 292 -21.83 -16.65 -19.91
CA TRP A 292 -22.32 -16.89 -18.57
C TRP A 292 -21.20 -17.34 -17.62
N GLN A 293 -20.32 -18.23 -18.08
CA GLN A 293 -19.18 -18.67 -17.27
C GLN A 293 -18.31 -17.48 -16.84
N ARG A 294 -17.96 -16.58 -17.77
CA ARG A 294 -17.19 -15.37 -17.46
C ARG A 294 -17.91 -14.46 -16.46
N LEU A 295 -19.22 -14.29 -16.66
CA LEU A 295 -20.02 -13.46 -15.77
C LEU A 295 -20.03 -14.01 -14.33
N ILE A 296 -20.19 -15.34 -14.18
CA ILE A 296 -20.14 -16.01 -12.86
C ILE A 296 -18.78 -15.79 -12.20
N ILE A 297 -17.67 -16.04 -12.93
CA ILE A 297 -16.32 -15.82 -12.38
C ILE A 297 -16.13 -14.36 -11.95
N THR A 298 -16.53 -13.40 -12.79
CA THR A 298 -16.46 -11.97 -12.42
C THR A 298 -17.25 -11.68 -11.15
N HIS A 299 -18.44 -12.24 -10.97
CA HIS A 299 -19.23 -12.02 -9.76
C HIS A 299 -18.65 -12.69 -8.52
N LEU A 300 -17.96 -13.80 -8.68
CA LEU A 300 -17.21 -14.42 -7.58
C LEU A 300 -16.00 -13.57 -7.17
N GLU A 301 -15.30 -12.96 -8.12
CA GLU A 301 -14.15 -12.09 -7.86
C GLU A 301 -14.53 -10.74 -7.25
N GLU A 302 -15.74 -10.23 -7.53
CA GLU A 302 -16.23 -8.93 -7.02
C GLU A 302 -16.46 -8.92 -5.50
N LYS A 303 -16.65 -10.07 -4.87
CA LYS A 303 -17.05 -10.17 -3.45
C LYS A 303 -15.99 -10.87 -2.61
N LYS A 304 -15.77 -10.36 -1.41
CA LYS A 304 -15.05 -11.08 -0.37
C LYS A 304 -15.96 -12.16 0.21
N HIS A 305 -15.55 -13.41 0.05
CA HIS A 305 -16.30 -14.55 0.58
C HIS A 305 -15.97 -14.74 2.05
N LYS A 306 -17.01 -15.03 2.85
CA LYS A 306 -16.89 -15.27 4.27
C LYS A 306 -17.01 -16.75 4.58
N GLY A 307 -16.18 -17.24 5.49
CA GLY A 307 -16.30 -18.58 6.03
C GLY A 307 -17.51 -18.74 6.96
N VAL A 308 -17.90 -19.97 7.21
CA VAL A 308 -19.11 -20.32 7.98
C VAL A 308 -18.86 -20.44 9.47
N LEU A 309 -17.61 -20.62 9.92
CA LEU A 309 -17.29 -20.87 11.33
C LEU A 309 -17.21 -19.59 12.15
N THR A 310 -16.50 -18.60 11.63
CA THR A 310 -16.27 -17.33 12.35
C THR A 310 -16.80 -16.13 11.57
N GLY A 311 -17.22 -16.30 10.32
CA GLY A 311 -17.58 -15.21 9.41
C GLY A 311 -16.36 -14.44 8.90
N SER A 312 -15.15 -14.93 9.13
CA SER A 312 -13.91 -14.34 8.63
C SER A 312 -13.76 -14.54 7.13
N GLU A 313 -12.93 -13.71 6.48
CA GLU A 313 -12.66 -13.79 5.05
C GLU A 313 -12.01 -15.14 4.69
N LEU A 314 -12.50 -15.78 3.62
CA LEU A 314 -11.88 -16.98 3.07
C LEU A 314 -10.54 -16.64 2.39
N THR A 315 -9.58 -17.54 2.54
CA THR A 315 -8.28 -17.48 1.87
C THR A 315 -7.82 -18.90 1.51
N ASP A 316 -6.78 -18.99 0.70
CA ASP A 316 -6.15 -20.26 0.32
C ASP A 316 -7.18 -21.30 -0.13
N THR A 317 -8.06 -20.84 -1.03
CA THR A 317 -9.20 -21.63 -1.52
C THR A 317 -9.31 -21.46 -3.02
N LYS A 318 -9.44 -22.58 -3.70
CA LYS A 318 -9.70 -22.61 -5.14
C LYS A 318 -11.19 -22.89 -5.38
N ILE A 319 -11.85 -22.05 -6.17
CA ILE A 319 -13.25 -22.21 -6.57
C ILE A 319 -13.29 -22.46 -8.09
N THR A 320 -13.78 -23.63 -8.48
CA THR A 320 -13.89 -24.03 -9.88
C THR A 320 -15.36 -24.17 -10.27
N LEU A 321 -15.79 -23.41 -11.27
CA LEU A 321 -17.11 -23.61 -11.89
C LEU A 321 -17.10 -24.91 -12.70
N ILE A 322 -17.86 -25.92 -12.26
CA ILE A 322 -17.89 -27.25 -12.87
C ILE A 322 -19.13 -27.50 -13.75
N ALA A 323 -20.26 -26.90 -13.40
CA ALA A 323 -21.49 -26.98 -14.17
C ALA A 323 -22.38 -25.77 -13.91
N GLY A 324 -23.35 -25.55 -14.77
CA GLY A 324 -24.38 -24.52 -14.59
C GLY A 324 -25.47 -24.65 -15.63
N ARG A 325 -26.60 -24.04 -15.37
CA ARG A 325 -27.73 -24.01 -16.30
C ARG A 325 -28.34 -22.62 -16.39
N ALA A 326 -28.66 -22.24 -17.61
CA ALA A 326 -29.39 -21.04 -17.94
C ALA A 326 -30.58 -21.36 -18.80
N HIS A 327 -31.70 -20.67 -18.66
CA HIS A 327 -32.86 -20.83 -19.48
C HIS A 327 -32.99 -19.69 -20.49
N ILE A 328 -33.14 -19.99 -21.78
CA ILE A 328 -33.08 -18.98 -22.87
C ILE A 328 -34.04 -17.80 -22.69
N LYS A 329 -35.20 -18.02 -22.04
CA LYS A 329 -36.23 -17.00 -21.84
C LYS A 329 -36.28 -16.45 -20.40
N HIS A 330 -35.60 -17.09 -19.45
CA HIS A 330 -35.78 -16.83 -18.04
C HIS A 330 -34.47 -16.56 -17.29
N THR A 331 -33.34 -16.49 -17.99
CA THR A 331 -32.06 -16.13 -17.36
C THR A 331 -31.62 -14.75 -17.81
N GLU A 332 -31.46 -13.86 -16.87
CA GLU A 332 -30.89 -12.54 -17.05
C GLU A 332 -29.54 -12.42 -16.34
N GLY A 333 -28.72 -11.44 -16.72
CA GLY A 333 -27.36 -11.29 -16.15
C GLY A 333 -27.32 -11.13 -14.63
N GLY A 334 -28.38 -10.58 -14.05
CA GLY A 334 -28.50 -10.40 -12.61
C GLY A 334 -28.81 -11.67 -11.81
N ASP A 335 -29.31 -12.73 -12.47
CA ASP A 335 -29.75 -13.97 -11.80
C ASP A 335 -28.56 -14.75 -11.23
N PHE A 336 -27.42 -14.70 -11.89
CA PHE A 336 -26.18 -15.31 -11.41
C PHE A 336 -25.49 -14.52 -10.29
N ARG A 337 -26.02 -13.36 -9.91
CA ARG A 337 -25.53 -12.59 -8.73
C ARG A 337 -26.18 -13.00 -7.41
N GLN A 338 -27.35 -13.63 -7.48
CA GLN A 338 -28.14 -14.03 -6.32
C GLN A 338 -27.64 -15.36 -5.75
#